data_e1fcd274c24ae1400d4385a93bccae31
#
_entry.id   e1fcd274c24ae1400d4385a93bccae31
#
_cell.length_a   1.000
_cell.length_b   1.000
_cell.length_c   1.000
_cell.angle_alpha   90.00
_cell.angle_beta   90.00
_cell.angle_gamma   90.00
#
_symmetry.space_group_name_H-M   'P 1'
#
loop_
_entity.id
_entity.type
_entity.pdbx_description
1 polymer ?
#
loop_
_entity_poly.entity_id
_entity_poly.type
_entity_poly.pdbx_seq_one_letter_code
_entity_poly.pdbx_strand_id
1 'polypeptide(L)'
;MLCALESLKTLNYESKDVITPLGTAKVQVPTDKIVLATIFRAGLPFHNGFLNIFDHAGNAFVSAYREYKDAAHHEVGIHVEYLATPDINGKTLIIADPMLATGGSMELGYKAILSKGTPRHV
;
A
#
# COMPACT_ATOMS: atom_id res chain seq x y z
N MET A 1 5.18 0.71 12.66
CA MET A 1 6.40 -0.11 12.49
C MET A 1 6.18 -1.59 12.80
N LEU A 2 5.55 -1.97 13.91
CA LEU A 2 5.29 -3.39 14.23
C LEU A 2 4.49 -4.13 13.16
N CYS A 3 3.43 -3.50 12.62
CA CYS A 3 2.64 -4.08 11.52
C CYS A 3 3.51 -4.32 10.27
N ALA A 4 4.43 -3.42 9.97
CA ALA A 4 5.34 -3.58 8.84
C ALA A 4 6.30 -4.77 9.06
N LEU A 5 6.81 -4.95 10.27
CA LEU A 5 7.65 -6.11 10.62
C LEU A 5 6.88 -7.44 10.48
N GLU A 6 5.63 -7.48 10.91
CA GLU A 6 4.79 -8.67 10.73
C GLU A 6 4.51 -8.94 9.24
N SER A 7 4.31 -7.90 8.44
CA SER A 7 4.11 -8.03 6.98
C SER A 7 5.31 -8.65 6.26
N LEU A 8 6.53 -8.49 6.78
CA LEU A 8 7.72 -9.13 6.22
C LEU A 8 7.60 -10.66 6.16
N LYS A 9 6.84 -11.27 7.06
CA LYS A 9 6.66 -12.75 7.11
C LYS A 9 5.89 -13.30 5.91
N THR A 10 5.16 -12.48 5.21
CA THR A 10 4.31 -12.88 4.07
C THR A 10 4.99 -12.71 2.72
N LEU A 11 6.19 -12.12 2.69
CA LEU A 11 6.93 -11.85 1.46
C LEU A 11 7.74 -13.05 1.00
N ASN A 12 8.09 -13.04 -0.28
CA ASN A 12 9.03 -13.99 -0.86
C ASN A 12 10.47 -13.49 -0.68
N TYR A 13 11.39 -14.40 -0.48
CA TYR A 13 12.80 -14.10 -0.24
C TYR A 13 13.70 -14.89 -1.17
N GLU A 14 14.87 -14.32 -1.48
CA GLU A 14 15.97 -15.01 -2.15
C GLU A 14 17.27 -14.81 -1.38
N SER A 15 18.19 -15.77 -1.52
CA SER A 15 19.54 -15.63 -0.99
C SER A 15 20.37 -14.73 -1.90
N LYS A 16 21.03 -13.74 -1.32
CA LYS A 16 21.93 -12.82 -2.01
C LYS A 16 23.28 -12.75 -1.30
N ASP A 17 24.36 -12.83 -2.08
CA ASP A 17 25.69 -12.61 -1.57
C ASP A 17 25.98 -11.09 -1.58
N VAL A 18 26.32 -10.56 -0.41
CA VAL A 18 26.66 -9.14 -0.22
C VAL A 18 28.12 -9.04 0.14
N ILE A 19 28.88 -8.30 -0.64
CA ILE A 19 30.29 -8.01 -0.35
C ILE A 19 30.35 -6.92 0.69
N THR A 20 30.99 -7.24 1.82
CA THR A 20 31.23 -6.29 2.93
C THR A 20 32.72 -6.07 3.11
N PRO A 21 33.14 -5.03 3.84
CA PRO A 21 34.58 -4.84 4.18
C PRO A 21 35.20 -6.01 4.94
N LEU A 22 34.39 -6.84 5.61
CA LEU A 22 34.84 -7.99 6.38
C LEU A 22 34.71 -9.32 5.63
N GLY A 23 34.25 -9.31 4.39
CA GLY A 23 34.06 -10.51 3.57
C GLY A 23 32.67 -10.57 2.92
N THR A 24 32.32 -11.71 2.32
CA THR A 24 31.03 -11.93 1.69
C THR A 24 30.04 -12.50 2.70
N ALA A 25 28.89 -11.83 2.85
CA ALA A 25 27.79 -12.29 3.67
C ALA A 25 26.65 -12.82 2.79
N LYS A 26 26.11 -14.00 3.15
CA LYS A 26 24.90 -14.55 2.53
C LYS A 26 23.68 -14.11 3.31
N VAL A 27 22.79 -13.33 2.68
CA VAL A 27 21.61 -12.75 3.32
C VAL A 27 20.34 -13.09 2.55
N GLN A 28 19.21 -13.13 3.26
CA GLN A 28 17.90 -13.28 2.67
C GLN A 28 17.32 -11.88 2.41
N VAL A 29 16.96 -11.60 1.17
CA VAL A 29 16.37 -10.33 0.76
C VAL A 29 15.00 -10.56 0.15
N PRO A 30 14.03 -9.67 0.42
CA PRO A 30 12.72 -9.75 -0.22
C PRO A 30 12.85 -9.59 -1.74
N THR A 31 12.16 -10.44 -2.49
CA THR A 31 12.07 -10.35 -3.96
C THR A 31 10.87 -9.54 -4.41
N ASP A 32 9.88 -9.37 -3.55
CA ASP A 32 8.66 -8.63 -3.86
C ASP A 32 8.96 -7.15 -4.01
N LYS A 33 8.51 -6.59 -5.14
CA LYS A 33 8.46 -5.14 -5.30
C LYS A 33 7.20 -4.62 -4.62
N ILE A 34 7.37 -3.72 -3.67
CA ILE A 34 6.31 -3.24 -2.79
C ILE A 34 5.87 -1.84 -3.17
N VAL A 35 4.56 -1.63 -3.16
CA VAL A 35 3.94 -0.31 -3.19
C VAL A 35 3.13 -0.14 -1.91
N LEU A 36 3.44 0.89 -1.15
CA LEU A 36 2.70 1.28 0.03
C LEU A 36 1.64 2.29 -0.37
N ALA A 37 0.39 1.98 -0.09
CA ALA A 37 -0.73 2.87 -0.33
C ALA A 37 -1.34 3.34 0.99
N THR A 38 -1.71 4.60 1.06
CA THR A 38 -2.40 5.16 2.22
C THR A 38 -3.64 5.91 1.81
N ILE A 39 -4.65 5.86 2.68
CA ILE A 39 -5.87 6.61 2.53
C ILE A 39 -5.73 7.92 3.30
N PHE A 40 -5.81 9.02 2.57
CA PHE A 40 -5.68 10.35 3.15
C PHE A 40 -6.90 10.67 4.03
N ARG A 41 -6.67 11.40 5.10
CA ARG A 41 -5.39 11.95 5.57
C ARG A 41 -4.83 11.17 6.75
N ALA A 42 -5.70 10.49 7.50
CA ALA A 42 -5.34 9.81 8.75
C ALA A 42 -4.31 8.68 8.57
N GLY A 43 -4.18 8.11 7.37
CA GLY A 43 -3.23 7.06 7.07
C GLY A 43 -1.76 7.49 7.04
N LEU A 44 -1.45 8.79 6.91
CA LEU A 44 -0.06 9.26 6.73
C LEU A 44 0.90 8.86 7.85
N PRO A 45 0.61 9.03 9.13
CA PRO A 45 1.52 8.59 10.18
C PRO A 45 1.76 7.07 10.17
N PHE A 46 0.73 6.31 9.84
CA PHE A 46 0.82 4.85 9.73
C PHE A 46 1.67 4.44 8.52
N HIS A 47 1.51 5.12 7.40
CA HIS A 47 2.33 4.98 6.21
C HIS A 47 3.83 5.21 6.51
N ASN A 48 4.16 6.24 7.25
CA ASN A 48 5.53 6.53 7.67
C ASN A 48 6.13 5.40 8.50
N GLY A 49 5.33 4.76 9.35
CA GLY A 49 5.73 3.57 10.09
C GLY A 49 6.13 2.40 9.19
N PHE A 50 5.42 2.20 8.09
CA PHE A 50 5.78 1.20 7.07
C PHE A 50 7.06 1.58 6.30
N LEU A 51 7.25 2.86 5.97
CA LEU A 51 8.44 3.33 5.26
C LEU A 51 9.74 3.10 6.04
N ASN A 52 9.70 3.06 7.35
CA ASN A 52 10.88 2.73 8.16
C ASN A 52 11.41 1.31 7.90
N ILE A 53 10.55 0.43 7.40
CA ILE A 53 10.90 -0.97 7.08
C ILE A 53 11.03 -1.15 5.57
N PHE A 54 10.08 -0.62 4.81
CA PHE A 54 10.03 -0.72 3.35
C PHE A 54 10.49 0.59 2.70
N ASP A 55 11.74 0.98 2.95
CA ASP A 55 12.32 2.25 2.54
C ASP A 55 12.48 2.41 1.01
N HIS A 56 12.50 1.31 0.28
CA HIS A 56 12.55 1.30 -1.20
C HIS A 56 11.17 1.12 -1.86
N ALA A 57 10.09 1.11 -1.08
CA ALA A 57 8.76 0.94 -1.63
C ALA A 57 8.31 2.15 -2.45
N GLY A 58 7.53 1.89 -3.49
CA GLY A 58 6.76 2.94 -4.15
C GLY A 58 5.67 3.46 -3.22
N ASN A 59 5.26 4.71 -3.37
CA ASN A 59 4.25 5.33 -2.53
C ASN A 59 3.01 5.68 -3.35
N ALA A 60 1.85 5.25 -2.87
CA ALA A 60 0.55 5.58 -3.44
C ALA A 60 -0.29 6.32 -2.40
N PHE A 61 -0.99 7.35 -2.85
CA PHE A 61 -1.84 8.17 -1.99
C PHE A 61 -3.20 8.32 -2.62
N VAL A 62 -4.25 8.08 -1.84
CA VAL A 62 -5.63 8.20 -2.32
C VAL A 62 -6.49 8.96 -1.31
N SER A 63 -7.30 9.88 -1.83
CA SER A 63 -8.42 10.49 -1.11
C SER A 63 -9.68 10.23 -1.89
N ALA A 64 -10.61 9.47 -1.31
CA ALA A 64 -11.86 9.11 -1.93
C ALA A 64 -12.98 9.09 -0.90
N TYR A 65 -14.17 9.52 -1.31
CA TYR A 65 -15.35 9.48 -0.47
C TYR A 65 -16.59 9.10 -1.29
N ARG A 66 -17.63 8.68 -0.59
CA ARG A 66 -18.92 8.40 -1.21
C ARG A 66 -19.64 9.71 -1.48
N GLU A 67 -20.09 9.85 -2.70
CA GLU A 67 -20.96 10.96 -3.12
C GLU A 67 -22.32 10.41 -3.50
N TYR A 68 -23.37 11.06 -3.02
CA TYR A 68 -24.73 10.73 -3.43
C TYR A 68 -25.08 11.56 -4.66
N LYS A 69 -25.45 10.89 -5.74
CA LYS A 69 -25.78 11.54 -7.01
C LYS A 69 -27.19 12.13 -7.05
N ASP A 70 -28.05 11.70 -6.13
CA ASP A 70 -29.42 12.18 -6.03
C ASP A 70 -29.79 12.59 -4.60
N ALA A 71 -30.81 13.47 -4.50
CA ALA A 71 -31.32 13.94 -3.21
C ALA A 71 -31.98 12.83 -2.36
N ALA A 72 -32.36 11.72 -2.97
CA ALA A 72 -32.98 10.58 -2.32
C ALA A 72 -31.95 9.52 -1.84
N HIS A 73 -30.65 9.75 -2.09
CA HIS A 73 -29.55 8.87 -1.70
C HIS A 73 -29.64 7.44 -2.29
N HIS A 74 -30.28 7.26 -3.45
CA HIS A 74 -30.43 5.98 -4.12
C HIS A 74 -29.19 5.60 -4.96
N GLU A 75 -28.53 6.59 -5.56
CA GLU A 75 -27.29 6.37 -6.32
C GLU A 75 -26.08 6.86 -5.55
N VAL A 76 -25.17 5.95 -5.25
CA VAL A 76 -23.90 6.24 -4.59
C VAL A 76 -22.77 6.17 -5.62
N GLY A 77 -22.13 7.29 -5.89
CA GLY A 77 -20.89 7.37 -6.66
C GLY A 77 -19.66 7.32 -5.76
N ILE A 78 -18.53 7.03 -6.36
CA ILE A 78 -17.22 7.21 -5.73
C ILE A 78 -16.64 8.50 -6.27
N HIS A 79 -16.37 9.44 -5.39
CA HIS A 79 -15.62 10.64 -5.74
C HIS A 79 -14.17 10.47 -5.29
N VAL A 80 -13.26 10.53 -6.26
CA VAL A 80 -11.82 10.50 -6.00
C VAL A 80 -11.30 11.92 -6.13
N GLU A 81 -10.94 12.54 -5.00
CA GLU A 81 -10.37 13.89 -4.98
C GLU A 81 -8.90 13.89 -5.41
N TYR A 82 -8.18 12.87 -4.98
CA TYR A 82 -6.75 12.78 -5.22
C TYR A 82 -6.33 11.32 -5.36
N LEU A 83 -5.56 11.04 -6.38
CA LEU A 83 -4.96 9.74 -6.58
C LEU A 83 -3.59 9.91 -7.23
N ALA A 84 -2.55 9.59 -6.48
CA ALA A 84 -1.19 9.49 -7.00
C ALA A 84 -0.65 8.10 -6.69
N THR A 85 -0.27 7.37 -7.72
CA THR A 85 0.27 6.02 -7.56
C THR A 85 1.34 5.77 -8.62
N PRO A 86 2.44 5.09 -8.27
CA PRO A 86 3.36 4.55 -9.25
C PRO A 86 2.70 3.39 -9.99
N ASP A 87 3.41 2.80 -10.95
CA ASP A 87 2.97 1.54 -11.55
C ASP A 87 2.88 0.44 -10.48
N ILE A 88 1.72 -0.20 -10.38
CA ILE A 88 1.42 -1.26 -9.41
C ILE A 88 1.37 -2.66 -10.03
N ASN A 89 1.51 -2.77 -11.36
CA ASN A 89 1.38 -4.03 -12.07
C ASN A 89 2.42 -5.05 -11.59
N GLY A 90 1.94 -6.23 -11.20
CA GLY A 90 2.78 -7.34 -10.76
C GLY A 90 3.49 -7.11 -9.42
N LYS A 91 3.22 -6.03 -8.72
CA LYS A 91 3.82 -5.69 -7.43
C LYS A 91 2.92 -6.12 -6.26
N THR A 92 3.49 -6.16 -5.08
CA THR A 92 2.74 -6.36 -3.85
C THR A 92 2.27 -5.00 -3.33
N LEU A 93 0.97 -4.83 -3.22
CA LEU A 93 0.33 -3.61 -2.73
C LEU A 93 -0.02 -3.78 -1.26
N ILE A 94 0.50 -2.91 -0.41
CA ILE A 94 0.13 -2.83 1.01
C ILE A 94 -0.68 -1.55 1.22
N ILE A 95 -1.93 -1.70 1.64
CA ILE A 95 -2.80 -0.55 1.91
C ILE A 95 -2.90 -0.36 3.42
N ALA A 96 -2.53 0.82 3.88
CA ALA A 96 -2.52 1.17 5.29
C ALA A 96 -3.62 2.19 5.63
N ASP A 97 -4.48 1.82 6.56
CA ASP A 97 -5.48 2.70 7.17
C ASP A 97 -5.53 2.42 8.68
N PRO A 98 -5.42 3.44 9.54
CA PRO A 98 -5.39 3.24 10.99
C PRO A 98 -6.75 2.85 11.58
N MET A 99 -7.85 3.04 10.86
CA MET A 99 -9.19 2.76 11.36
C MET A 99 -10.07 2.13 10.27
N LEU A 100 -10.34 0.84 10.40
CA LEU A 100 -11.16 0.12 9.43
C LEU A 100 -12.65 0.49 9.50
N ALA A 101 -13.21 0.64 10.70
CA ALA A 101 -14.66 0.87 10.93
C ALA A 101 -15.53 -0.09 10.09
N THR A 102 -16.33 0.44 9.18
CA THR A 102 -17.15 -0.36 8.25
C THR A 102 -16.37 -0.89 7.04
N GLY A 103 -15.12 -0.51 6.87
CA GLY A 103 -14.31 -0.84 5.70
C GLY A 103 -14.59 0.00 4.45
N GLY A 104 -15.56 0.92 4.52
CA GLY A 104 -15.99 1.68 3.34
C GLY A 104 -14.88 2.53 2.70
N SER A 105 -14.07 3.21 3.49
CA SER A 105 -12.94 4.00 2.99
C SER A 105 -11.87 3.11 2.37
N MET A 106 -11.61 1.95 2.99
CA MET A 106 -10.66 0.96 2.48
C MET A 106 -11.13 0.42 1.12
N GLU A 107 -12.40 0.06 1.00
CA GLU A 107 -12.99 -0.41 -0.26
C GLU A 107 -12.90 0.63 -1.37
N LEU A 108 -13.21 1.90 -1.06
CA LEU A 108 -13.14 2.99 -2.02
C LEU A 108 -11.70 3.27 -2.47
N GLY A 109 -10.79 3.35 -1.52
CA GLY A 109 -9.36 3.56 -1.79
C GLY A 109 -8.77 2.43 -2.63
N TYR A 110 -9.10 1.19 -2.29
CA TYR A 110 -8.68 0.01 -3.04
C TYR A 110 -9.17 0.04 -4.48
N LYS A 111 -10.45 0.26 -4.70
CA LYS A 111 -11.03 0.37 -6.05
C LYS A 111 -10.40 1.49 -6.88
N ALA A 112 -10.15 2.64 -6.26
CA ALA A 112 -9.49 3.77 -6.92
C ALA A 112 -8.06 3.41 -7.35
N ILE A 113 -7.29 2.73 -6.51
CA ILE A 113 -5.93 2.31 -6.83
C ILE A 113 -5.93 1.26 -7.94
N LEU A 114 -6.83 0.28 -7.89
CA LEU A 114 -6.95 -0.76 -8.93
C LEU A 114 -7.30 -0.21 -10.32
N SER A 115 -7.88 1.00 -10.40
CA SER A 115 -8.09 1.64 -11.70
C SER A 115 -6.79 1.98 -12.43
N LYS A 116 -5.64 1.93 -11.74
CA LYS A 116 -4.30 2.26 -12.26
C LYS A 116 -3.43 1.05 -12.59
N GLY A 117 -3.91 -0.15 -12.29
CA GLY A 117 -3.16 -1.38 -12.62
C GLY A 117 -3.62 -2.59 -11.82
N THR A 118 -2.94 -3.72 -12.04
CA THR A 118 -3.25 -4.99 -11.39
C THR A 118 -2.06 -5.45 -10.55
N PRO A 119 -2.14 -5.32 -9.22
CA PRO A 119 -1.10 -5.83 -8.34
C PRO A 119 -1.12 -7.36 -8.32
N ARG A 120 0.01 -7.98 -7.97
CA ARG A 120 0.13 -9.42 -7.81
C ARG A 120 -0.53 -9.90 -6.50
N HIS A 121 -0.35 -9.13 -5.45
CA HIS A 121 -0.93 -9.37 -4.12
C HIS A 121 -1.39 -8.06 -3.49
N VAL A 122 -2.35 -8.12 -2.60
CA VAL A 122 -2.84 -7.01 -1.77
C VAL A 122 -2.95 -7.46 -0.32
#